data_6200969e3ba60dc72a22c9b3500dd186
#
_entry.id   6200969e3ba60dc72a22c9b3500dd186
#
_cell.length_a   1.000
_cell.length_b   1.000
_cell.length_c   1.000
_cell.angle_alpha   90.00
_cell.angle_beta   90.00
_cell.angle_gamma   90.00
#
_symmetry.space_group_name_H-M   'P 1'
#
loop_
_entity.id
_entity.type
_entity.pdbx_description
1 polymer ?
#
loop_
_entity_poly.entity_id
_entity_poly.type
_entity_poly.pdbx_seq_one_letter_code
_entity_poly.pdbx_strand_id
1 'polypeptide(L)'
;MRRIALAALAVLAVSALSAPTATAAEGWQPVGSDRARPLDESQGLASVERDGQTTFRYTGVGTIDPALAVQGWNHIGDPGAGDGYYVEPYQRDDRGAKLYRVEAPDGSRANYTHELESWEAPNNSFAAVSPDARWLVTGEWGTMDRLLVLPMPGVAMTDPDANLPYASSIQLDRPVRDVQGCDFVSATSLLCSSDDPEGSLFGTTKPLLQVDLSAPVGDEDVTGTVTSHGQLPLESACSGEFETEGVDYDERDGTLRVVVLSPGVCLVSDSKTWRLQRG
;
A
#
# COMPACT_ATOMS: atom_id res chain seq x y z
N MET A 1 72.21 7.11 -39.21
CA MET A 1 71.54 6.58 -37.99
C MET A 1 70.10 7.02 -38.05
N ARG A 2 69.16 6.14 -38.42
CA ARG A 2 67.72 6.43 -38.51
C ARG A 2 67.07 5.92 -37.19
N ARG A 3 66.42 6.81 -36.45
CA ARG A 3 65.63 6.47 -35.27
C ARG A 3 64.20 6.11 -35.69
N ILE A 4 63.78 4.90 -35.41
CA ILE A 4 62.42 4.41 -35.59
C ILE A 4 61.66 4.74 -34.32
N ALA A 5 60.60 5.53 -34.45
CA ALA A 5 59.65 5.81 -33.34
C ALA A 5 58.52 4.75 -33.36
N LEU A 6 58.39 3.96 -32.30
CA LEU A 6 57.26 3.09 -32.11
C LEU A 6 56.12 3.93 -31.50
N ALA A 7 54.98 3.95 -32.21
CA ALA A 7 53.74 4.47 -31.67
C ALA A 7 52.99 3.33 -30.96
N ALA A 8 52.70 3.49 -29.66
CA ALA A 8 51.89 2.57 -28.89
C ALA A 8 50.42 2.97 -29.03
N LEU A 9 49.60 2.10 -29.61
CA LEU A 9 48.15 2.24 -29.63
C LEU A 9 47.61 1.77 -28.26
N ALA A 10 47.02 2.70 -27.49
CA ALA A 10 46.24 2.38 -26.30
C ALA A 10 44.81 2.03 -26.71
N VAL A 11 44.39 0.79 -26.52
CA VAL A 11 43.01 0.35 -26.69
C VAL A 11 42.27 0.63 -25.38
N LEU A 12 41.37 1.62 -25.40
CA LEU A 12 40.46 1.89 -24.32
C LEU A 12 39.30 0.84 -24.36
N ALA A 13 39.31 -0.09 -23.41
CA ALA A 13 38.19 -0.98 -23.18
C ALA A 13 37.09 -0.21 -22.46
N VAL A 14 35.99 0.11 -23.17
CA VAL A 14 34.78 0.63 -22.55
C VAL A 14 34.02 -0.54 -21.92
N SER A 15 34.13 -0.64 -20.60
CA SER A 15 33.29 -1.55 -19.82
C SER A 15 31.87 -0.99 -19.79
N ALA A 16 30.96 -1.60 -20.54
CA ALA A 16 29.53 -1.32 -20.39
C ALA A 16 29.08 -1.84 -19.01
N LEU A 17 28.83 -0.92 -18.09
CA LEU A 17 28.10 -1.23 -16.86
C LEU A 17 26.65 -1.54 -17.29
N SER A 18 26.28 -2.82 -17.30
CA SER A 18 24.89 -3.23 -17.36
C SER A 18 24.20 -2.78 -16.07
N ALA A 19 23.20 -1.91 -16.20
CA ALA A 19 22.29 -1.59 -15.11
C ALA A 19 21.66 -2.89 -14.59
N PRO A 20 21.50 -3.06 -13.27
CA PRO A 20 20.78 -4.21 -12.75
C PRO A 20 19.36 -4.18 -13.31
N THR A 21 18.98 -5.21 -14.04
CA THR A 21 17.56 -5.45 -14.38
C THR A 21 16.86 -5.73 -13.06
N ALA A 22 15.90 -4.88 -12.69
CA ALA A 22 15.02 -5.15 -11.56
C ALA A 22 14.40 -6.53 -11.78
N THR A 23 14.70 -7.48 -10.91
CA THR A 23 14.06 -8.78 -10.89
C THR A 23 12.60 -8.55 -10.55
N ALA A 24 11.70 -8.92 -11.45
CA ALA A 24 10.25 -8.89 -11.20
C ALA A 24 9.93 -9.66 -9.92
N ALA A 25 8.92 -9.21 -9.18
CA ALA A 25 8.46 -9.85 -7.95
C ALA A 25 8.20 -11.36 -8.21
N GLU A 26 8.84 -12.23 -7.42
CA GLU A 26 8.79 -13.67 -7.63
C GLU A 26 7.33 -14.16 -7.62
N GLY A 27 6.87 -14.73 -8.73
CA GLY A 27 5.49 -15.21 -8.88
C GLY A 27 4.46 -14.14 -9.27
N TRP A 28 4.80 -12.85 -9.29
CA TRP A 28 3.92 -11.78 -9.75
C TRP A 28 4.53 -11.06 -10.97
N GLN A 29 3.82 -11.07 -12.09
CA GLN A 29 4.30 -10.49 -13.34
C GLN A 29 3.44 -9.29 -13.74
N PRO A 30 4.05 -8.15 -14.14
CA PRO A 30 3.30 -7.04 -14.71
C PRO A 30 2.61 -7.46 -16.01
N VAL A 31 1.29 -7.29 -16.06
CA VAL A 31 0.47 -7.57 -17.26
C VAL A 31 -0.01 -6.28 -17.92
N GLY A 32 0.22 -5.13 -17.31
CA GLY A 32 -0.11 -3.82 -17.84
C GLY A 32 -0.03 -2.73 -16.78
N SER A 33 -0.23 -1.50 -17.21
CA SER A 33 -0.33 -0.35 -16.31
C SER A 33 -1.21 0.73 -16.90
N ASP A 34 -1.84 1.52 -16.03
CA ASP A 34 -2.56 2.72 -16.37
C ASP A 34 -1.85 3.92 -15.72
N ARG A 35 -1.97 5.12 -16.30
CA ARG A 35 -1.38 6.30 -15.72
C ARG A 35 -2.16 6.70 -14.46
N ALA A 36 -1.50 6.83 -13.33
CA ALA A 36 -2.08 7.39 -12.11
C ALA A 36 -2.12 8.92 -12.17
N ARG A 37 -3.24 9.51 -11.74
CA ARG A 37 -3.39 10.97 -11.61
C ARG A 37 -2.85 11.41 -10.25
N PRO A 38 -1.82 12.29 -10.22
CA PRO A 38 -1.07 12.56 -8.99
C PRO A 38 -1.85 13.25 -7.87
N LEU A 39 -2.99 13.86 -8.16
CA LEU A 39 -3.84 14.47 -7.13
C LEU A 39 -4.94 13.53 -6.63
N ASP A 40 -5.50 12.70 -7.52
CA ASP A 40 -6.70 11.93 -7.21
C ASP A 40 -6.41 10.44 -7.01
N GLU A 41 -5.26 9.95 -7.46
CA GLU A 41 -4.91 8.52 -7.53
C GLU A 41 -3.50 8.26 -6.97
N SER A 42 -3.08 9.05 -5.96
CA SER A 42 -1.71 9.04 -5.46
C SER A 42 -1.56 8.44 -4.06
N GLN A 43 -2.61 7.84 -3.51
CA GLN A 43 -2.52 7.25 -2.18
C GLN A 43 -3.05 5.82 -2.12
N GLY A 44 -3.99 5.46 -2.99
CA GLY A 44 -4.46 4.10 -3.03
C GLY A 44 -5.69 3.90 -3.90
N LEU A 45 -6.17 2.68 -3.89
CA LEU A 45 -7.35 2.29 -4.65
C LEU A 45 -8.05 1.09 -4.02
N ALA A 46 -9.36 0.99 -4.26
CA ALA A 46 -10.12 -0.20 -3.93
C ALA A 46 -11.15 -0.52 -5.01
N SER A 47 -11.39 -1.79 -5.25
CA SER A 47 -12.51 -2.28 -6.06
C SER A 47 -13.74 -2.45 -5.18
N VAL A 48 -14.76 -1.65 -5.46
CA VAL A 48 -16.05 -1.69 -4.73
C VAL A 48 -17.06 -2.46 -5.56
N GLU A 49 -17.57 -3.54 -5.01
CA GLU A 49 -18.57 -4.36 -5.68
C GLU A 49 -19.97 -4.08 -5.10
N ARG A 50 -20.91 -3.62 -5.94
CA ARG A 50 -22.31 -3.39 -5.59
C ARG A 50 -23.21 -3.81 -6.75
N ASP A 51 -24.28 -4.52 -6.46
CA ASP A 51 -25.27 -4.97 -7.45
C ASP A 51 -24.64 -5.71 -8.65
N GLY A 52 -23.59 -6.49 -8.40
CA GLY A 52 -22.83 -7.22 -9.42
C GLY A 52 -22.00 -6.33 -10.36
N GLN A 53 -21.79 -5.07 -9.99
CA GLN A 53 -20.92 -4.14 -10.70
C GLN A 53 -19.71 -3.78 -9.82
N THR A 54 -18.54 -3.77 -10.43
CA THR A 54 -17.32 -3.33 -9.78
C THR A 54 -16.95 -1.92 -10.24
N THR A 55 -16.66 -1.07 -9.28
CA THR A 55 -16.19 0.29 -9.50
C THR A 55 -14.85 0.47 -8.81
N PHE A 56 -13.84 0.94 -9.55
CA PHE A 56 -12.55 1.31 -8.96
C PHE A 56 -12.64 2.70 -8.36
N ARG A 57 -12.28 2.81 -7.10
CA ARG A 57 -12.23 4.09 -6.38
C ARG A 57 -10.79 4.34 -5.92
N TYR A 58 -10.35 5.56 -6.14
CA TYR A 58 -8.98 5.98 -5.83
C TYR A 58 -8.99 7.05 -4.75
N THR A 59 -7.89 7.12 -4.02
CA THR A 59 -7.61 8.18 -3.05
C THR A 59 -6.35 8.95 -3.44
N GLY A 60 -6.33 10.20 -3.03
CA GLY A 60 -5.21 11.12 -3.22
C GLY A 60 -5.50 12.45 -2.53
N VAL A 61 -4.54 13.33 -2.47
CA VAL A 61 -4.69 14.63 -1.80
C VAL A 61 -5.83 15.48 -2.36
N GLY A 62 -6.18 15.28 -3.65
CA GLY A 62 -7.31 15.97 -4.30
C GLY A 62 -8.68 15.37 -3.95
N THR A 63 -8.74 14.18 -3.36
CA THR A 63 -10.00 13.53 -2.96
C THR A 63 -10.36 13.78 -1.49
N ILE A 64 -9.49 14.44 -0.72
CA ILE A 64 -9.75 14.75 0.69
C ILE A 64 -10.99 15.65 0.79
N ASP A 65 -11.96 15.23 1.60
CA ASP A 65 -13.16 16.03 1.85
C ASP A 65 -12.76 17.35 2.54
N PRO A 66 -13.14 18.51 1.95
CA PRO A 66 -12.80 19.81 2.54
C PRO A 66 -13.28 20.00 3.99
N ALA A 67 -14.40 19.37 4.36
CA ALA A 67 -14.93 19.44 5.72
C ALA A 67 -14.06 18.65 6.71
N LEU A 68 -13.42 17.57 6.28
CA LEU A 68 -12.43 16.83 7.06
C LEU A 68 -11.11 17.57 7.11
N ALA A 69 -10.65 18.12 5.99
CA ALA A 69 -9.40 18.90 5.94
C ALA A 69 -9.41 20.09 6.93
N VAL A 70 -10.52 20.81 7.04
CA VAL A 70 -10.67 21.93 8.02
C VAL A 70 -10.57 21.45 9.47
N GLN A 71 -10.86 20.16 9.74
CA GLN A 71 -10.73 19.53 11.05
C GLN A 71 -9.34 18.95 11.31
N GLY A 72 -8.39 19.14 10.37
CA GLY A 72 -7.02 18.65 10.48
C GLY A 72 -6.79 17.24 9.90
N TRP A 73 -7.78 16.63 9.26
CA TRP A 73 -7.63 15.33 8.57
C TRP A 73 -7.08 15.56 7.16
N ASN A 74 -5.77 15.86 7.08
CA ASN A 74 -5.12 16.33 5.85
C ASN A 74 -4.32 15.26 5.11
N HIS A 75 -4.26 14.04 5.64
CA HIS A 75 -3.67 12.90 4.95
C HIS A 75 -4.73 11.81 4.77
N ILE A 76 -4.90 11.34 3.55
CA ILE A 76 -5.72 10.19 3.19
C ILE A 76 -4.79 9.08 2.73
N GLY A 77 -5.08 7.83 3.07
CA GLY A 77 -4.26 6.69 2.67
C GLY A 77 -4.99 5.72 1.76
N ASP A 78 -4.52 4.46 1.76
CA ASP A 78 -5.07 3.40 0.93
C ASP A 78 -6.44 2.94 1.42
N PRO A 79 -7.49 3.05 0.59
CA PRO A 79 -8.84 2.68 0.96
C PRO A 79 -9.03 1.16 0.88
N GLY A 80 -10.00 0.65 1.63
CA GLY A 80 -10.45 -0.73 1.51
C GLY A 80 -11.90 -0.86 1.11
N ALA A 81 -12.27 -2.02 0.63
CA ALA A 81 -13.67 -2.36 0.33
C ALA A 81 -13.98 -3.82 0.71
N GLY A 82 -15.23 -4.09 1.07
CA GLY A 82 -15.72 -5.44 1.36
C GLY A 82 -17.22 -5.43 1.58
N ASP A 83 -17.92 -6.44 1.08
CA ASP A 83 -19.39 -6.60 1.19
C ASP A 83 -20.17 -5.31 0.80
N GLY A 84 -19.69 -4.61 -0.25
CA GLY A 84 -20.30 -3.36 -0.73
C GLY A 84 -19.97 -2.11 0.10
N TYR A 85 -19.28 -2.24 1.23
CA TYR A 85 -18.74 -1.11 1.99
C TYR A 85 -17.49 -0.58 1.32
N TYR A 86 -17.23 0.72 1.49
CA TYR A 86 -16.00 1.38 1.10
C TYR A 86 -15.48 2.22 2.27
N VAL A 87 -14.19 2.09 2.59
CA VAL A 87 -13.56 2.70 3.75
C VAL A 87 -12.40 3.58 3.31
N GLU A 88 -12.46 4.87 3.61
CA GLU A 88 -11.38 5.83 3.40
C GLU A 88 -10.66 6.07 4.73
N PRO A 89 -9.38 5.73 4.88
CA PRO A 89 -8.61 6.03 6.07
C PRO A 89 -8.01 7.43 5.99
N TYR A 90 -8.07 8.16 7.11
CA TYR A 90 -7.47 9.49 7.24
C TYR A 90 -6.56 9.55 8.47
N GLN A 91 -5.51 10.35 8.36
CA GLN A 91 -4.62 10.72 9.44
C GLN A 91 -4.79 12.19 9.78
N ARG A 92 -4.77 12.52 11.08
CA ARG A 92 -4.82 13.88 11.60
C ARG A 92 -3.42 14.51 11.61
N ASP A 93 -3.33 15.83 11.41
CA ASP A 93 -2.06 16.58 11.40
C ASP A 93 -1.19 16.34 12.64
N ASP A 94 -1.82 16.23 13.83
CA ASP A 94 -1.12 15.97 15.09
C ASP A 94 -0.72 14.50 15.28
N ARG A 95 -1.11 13.64 14.33
CA ARG A 95 -0.88 12.19 14.33
C ARG A 95 -1.38 11.48 15.61
N GLY A 96 -2.36 12.04 16.28
CA GLY A 96 -2.93 11.47 17.52
C GLY A 96 -4.11 10.53 17.28
N ALA A 97 -4.63 10.44 16.05
CA ALA A 97 -5.76 9.59 15.72
C ALA A 97 -5.80 9.21 14.24
N LYS A 98 -6.55 8.16 13.93
CA LYS A 98 -7.01 7.77 12.59
C LYS A 98 -8.51 8.02 12.50
N LEU A 99 -9.00 8.37 11.31
CA LEU A 99 -10.42 8.41 11.02
C LEU A 99 -10.71 7.49 9.84
N TYR A 100 -11.76 6.72 9.97
CA TYR A 100 -12.27 5.86 8.89
C TYR A 100 -13.64 6.39 8.46
N ARG A 101 -13.68 6.94 7.23
CA ARG A 101 -14.94 7.34 6.60
C ARG A 101 -15.50 6.13 5.87
N VAL A 102 -16.65 5.67 6.32
CA VAL A 102 -17.31 4.50 5.76
C VAL A 102 -18.48 4.94 4.91
N GLU A 103 -18.54 4.41 3.70
CA GLU A 103 -19.70 4.48 2.83
C GLU A 103 -20.33 3.08 2.77
N ALA A 104 -21.57 2.97 3.27
CA ALA A 104 -22.35 1.74 3.27
C ALA A 104 -22.89 1.40 1.87
N PRO A 105 -23.38 0.15 1.63
CA PRO A 105 -23.94 -0.25 0.35
C PRO A 105 -25.11 0.62 -0.15
N ASP A 106 -25.89 1.22 0.75
CA ASP A 106 -26.99 2.14 0.44
C ASP A 106 -26.52 3.57 0.13
N GLY A 107 -25.20 3.83 0.16
CA GLY A 107 -24.59 5.14 -0.08
C GLY A 107 -24.58 6.07 1.13
N SER A 108 -25.11 5.65 2.29
CA SER A 108 -24.98 6.42 3.54
C SER A 108 -23.52 6.47 3.99
N ARG A 109 -23.12 7.57 4.66
CA ARG A 109 -21.74 7.79 5.12
C ARG A 109 -21.70 8.13 6.59
N ALA A 110 -20.69 7.58 7.30
CA ALA A 110 -20.37 7.90 8.67
C ALA A 110 -18.84 7.95 8.85
N ASN A 111 -18.40 8.70 9.87
CA ASN A 111 -16.99 8.81 10.24
C ASN A 111 -16.80 8.14 11.59
N TYR A 112 -15.75 7.34 11.72
CA TYR A 112 -15.38 6.63 12.95
C TYR A 112 -13.94 6.99 13.29
N THR A 113 -13.69 7.37 14.52
CA THR A 113 -12.36 7.79 14.97
C THR A 113 -11.74 6.71 15.85
N HIS A 114 -10.48 6.40 15.61
CA HIS A 114 -9.62 5.60 16.46
C HIS A 114 -8.56 6.54 17.05
N GLU A 115 -8.68 6.86 18.35
CA GLU A 115 -7.62 7.53 19.09
C GLU A 115 -6.49 6.52 19.31
N LEU A 116 -5.25 6.91 18.98
CA LEU A 116 -4.11 6.01 19.07
C LEU A 116 -3.88 5.54 20.51
N GLU A 117 -3.60 4.27 20.66
CA GLU A 117 -3.16 3.70 21.93
C GLU A 117 -1.81 4.30 22.34
N SER A 118 -1.52 4.36 23.64
CA SER A 118 -0.29 4.98 24.15
C SER A 118 1.02 4.31 23.68
N TRP A 119 0.92 3.08 23.20
CA TRP A 119 2.01 2.28 22.66
C TRP A 119 2.04 2.27 21.12
N GLU A 120 1.00 2.81 20.47
CA GLU A 120 0.87 2.85 19.02
C GLU A 120 1.76 3.95 18.45
N ALA A 121 2.55 3.63 17.44
CA ALA A 121 3.33 4.62 16.72
C ALA A 121 2.42 5.51 15.85
N PRO A 122 2.83 6.77 15.59
CA PRO A 122 2.17 7.58 14.57
C PRO A 122 1.98 6.77 13.30
N ASN A 123 0.79 6.84 12.72
CA ASN A 123 0.32 5.84 11.78
C ASN A 123 0.70 6.10 10.32
N ASN A 124 0.74 5.02 9.56
CA ASN A 124 0.46 5.03 8.14
C ASN A 124 -1.01 4.65 7.92
N SER A 125 -1.76 5.47 7.16
CA SER A 125 -3.20 5.29 7.00
C SER A 125 -3.48 4.34 5.85
N PHE A 126 -3.83 3.10 6.15
CA PHE A 126 -4.47 2.20 5.18
C PHE A 126 -5.60 1.42 5.84
N ALA A 127 -6.46 0.83 5.05
CA ALA A 127 -7.61 0.07 5.50
C ALA A 127 -7.77 -1.18 4.65
N ALA A 128 -7.43 -2.37 5.17
CA ALA A 128 -7.73 -3.64 4.52
C ALA A 128 -8.95 -4.27 5.20
N VAL A 129 -10.03 -4.43 4.45
CA VAL A 129 -11.29 -5.02 4.97
C VAL A 129 -11.21 -6.54 4.88
N SER A 130 -11.46 -7.23 6.01
CA SER A 130 -11.48 -8.70 6.01
C SER A 130 -12.56 -9.27 5.08
N PRO A 131 -12.38 -10.48 4.50
CA PRO A 131 -13.34 -11.06 3.57
C PRO A 131 -14.75 -11.27 4.14
N ASP A 132 -14.87 -11.40 5.45
CA ASP A 132 -16.18 -11.46 6.15
C ASP A 132 -16.75 -10.06 6.48
N ALA A 133 -16.05 -9.00 6.08
CA ALA A 133 -16.36 -7.60 6.33
C ALA A 133 -16.60 -7.25 7.82
N ARG A 134 -16.00 -7.98 8.75
CA ARG A 134 -16.16 -7.75 10.20
C ARG A 134 -14.98 -7.04 10.83
N TRP A 135 -13.83 -7.05 10.18
CA TRP A 135 -12.57 -6.54 10.69
C TRP A 135 -11.90 -5.64 9.70
N LEU A 136 -11.13 -4.72 10.22
CA LEU A 136 -10.28 -3.79 9.48
C LEU A 136 -8.85 -4.00 9.92
N VAL A 137 -7.94 -4.25 8.98
CA VAL A 137 -6.50 -4.29 9.25
C VAL A 137 -5.90 -2.96 8.84
N THR A 138 -5.03 -2.41 9.69
CA THR A 138 -4.30 -1.16 9.47
C THR A 138 -2.88 -1.28 10.02
N GLY A 139 -2.04 -0.27 9.78
CA GLY A 139 -0.63 -0.28 10.19
C GLY A 139 -0.23 0.88 11.07
N GLU A 140 1.03 0.87 11.39
CA GLU A 140 1.77 1.93 12.08
C GLU A 140 2.83 2.51 11.13
N TRP A 141 3.41 3.66 11.44
CA TRP A 141 4.48 4.24 10.64
C TRP A 141 5.86 3.74 11.08
N GLY A 142 6.77 3.60 10.13
CA GLY A 142 8.15 3.18 10.37
C GLY A 142 8.29 1.65 10.37
N THR A 143 9.30 1.17 11.07
CA THR A 143 9.53 -0.27 11.22
C THR A 143 8.57 -0.84 12.26
N MET A 144 7.80 -1.84 11.88
CA MET A 144 6.78 -2.49 12.71
C MET A 144 6.93 -4.01 12.68
N ASP A 145 6.53 -4.65 13.76
CA ASP A 145 6.49 -6.12 13.91
C ASP A 145 5.06 -6.66 14.05
N ARG A 146 4.07 -5.82 13.75
CA ARG A 146 2.65 -6.16 13.80
C ARG A 146 1.83 -5.33 12.82
N LEU A 147 0.63 -5.83 12.48
CA LEU A 147 -0.46 -5.04 11.92
C LEU A 147 -1.60 -5.00 12.93
N LEU A 148 -2.36 -3.92 12.94
CA LEU A 148 -3.44 -3.69 13.92
C LEU A 148 -4.76 -4.17 13.35
N VAL A 149 -5.60 -4.74 14.20
CA VAL A 149 -6.95 -5.20 13.85
C VAL A 149 -7.96 -4.40 14.67
N LEU A 150 -8.90 -3.78 13.96
CA LEU A 150 -10.01 -3.02 14.51
C LEU A 150 -11.34 -3.67 14.12
N PRO A 151 -12.42 -3.51 14.91
CA PRO A 151 -13.75 -3.90 14.44
C PRO A 151 -14.11 -3.09 13.19
N MET A 152 -14.72 -3.72 12.20
CA MET A 152 -15.13 -3.02 10.97
C MET A 152 -16.14 -1.91 11.30
N PRO A 153 -15.79 -0.63 11.10
CA PRO A 153 -16.70 0.47 11.36
C PRO A 153 -17.90 0.43 10.41
N GLY A 154 -19.06 0.72 10.94
CA GLY A 154 -20.35 0.61 10.22
C GLY A 154 -20.94 -0.81 10.21
N VAL A 155 -20.19 -1.83 10.60
CA VAL A 155 -20.64 -3.24 10.66
C VAL A 155 -20.52 -3.80 12.08
N ALA A 156 -19.31 -4.01 12.56
CA ALA A 156 -19.07 -4.53 13.90
C ALA A 156 -19.09 -3.42 14.96
N MET A 157 -18.80 -2.19 14.57
CA MET A 157 -18.89 -0.98 15.38
C MET A 157 -19.81 0.02 14.68
N THR A 158 -21.00 0.26 15.21
CA THR A 158 -22.05 1.08 14.55
C THR A 158 -22.29 2.44 15.17
N ASP A 159 -21.68 2.73 16.33
CA ASP A 159 -21.76 4.05 16.98
C ASP A 159 -20.61 4.94 16.52
N PRO A 160 -20.85 5.96 15.66
CA PRO A 160 -19.79 6.82 15.15
C PRO A 160 -19.28 7.82 16.20
N ASP A 161 -20.01 8.02 17.32
CA ASP A 161 -19.59 8.92 18.39
C ASP A 161 -18.69 8.24 19.42
N ALA A 162 -18.59 6.90 19.39
CA ALA A 162 -17.68 6.15 20.25
C ALA A 162 -16.31 5.98 19.58
N ASN A 163 -15.24 5.94 20.40
CA ASN A 163 -13.92 5.60 19.92
C ASN A 163 -13.89 4.19 19.34
N LEU A 164 -13.39 4.03 18.11
CA LEU A 164 -13.17 2.74 17.48
C LEU A 164 -12.05 2.01 18.23
N PRO A 165 -12.32 0.91 18.94
CA PRO A 165 -11.32 0.29 19.81
C PRO A 165 -10.29 -0.51 19.00
N TYR A 166 -9.08 -0.62 19.54
CA TYR A 166 -8.18 -1.70 19.17
C TYR A 166 -8.79 -3.04 19.63
N ALA A 167 -8.74 -4.05 18.77
CA ALA A 167 -9.26 -5.38 19.07
C ALA A 167 -8.13 -6.39 19.29
N SER A 168 -7.25 -6.52 18.31
CA SER A 168 -6.15 -7.49 18.30
C SER A 168 -5.07 -7.09 17.31
N SER A 169 -4.05 -7.91 17.15
CA SER A 169 -2.99 -7.69 16.17
C SER A 169 -2.62 -8.95 15.39
N ILE A 170 -2.05 -8.74 14.22
CA ILE A 170 -1.29 -9.75 13.48
C ILE A 170 0.17 -9.58 13.88
N GLN A 171 0.69 -10.50 14.69
CA GLN A 171 2.10 -10.52 15.11
C GLN A 171 2.96 -11.08 13.98
N LEU A 172 3.85 -10.27 13.43
CA LEU A 172 4.69 -10.65 12.28
C LEU A 172 5.93 -11.43 12.73
N ASP A 173 6.32 -12.44 11.99
CA ASP A 173 7.53 -13.26 12.25
C ASP A 173 8.83 -12.48 11.97
N ARG A 174 8.74 -11.37 11.28
CA ARG A 174 9.84 -10.42 11.01
C ARG A 174 9.30 -9.01 10.80
N PRO A 175 10.14 -7.99 11.05
CA PRO A 175 9.70 -6.61 10.85
C PRO A 175 9.44 -6.30 9.37
N VAL A 176 8.48 -5.40 9.15
CA VAL A 176 8.19 -4.69 7.90
C VAL A 176 8.39 -3.20 8.10
N ARG A 177 8.44 -2.41 7.05
CA ARG A 177 8.63 -0.96 7.15
C ARG A 177 7.70 -0.21 6.22
N ASP A 178 7.16 0.89 6.70
CA ASP A 178 6.36 1.85 5.94
C ASP A 178 5.40 1.15 4.95
N VAL A 179 4.54 0.27 5.51
CA VAL A 179 3.51 -0.42 4.73
C VAL A 179 2.50 0.61 4.25
N GLN A 180 2.38 0.77 2.95
CA GLN A 180 1.57 1.82 2.33
C GLN A 180 0.12 1.39 2.09
N GLY A 181 -0.10 0.11 1.83
CA GLY A 181 -1.42 -0.48 1.66
C GLY A 181 -1.36 -1.99 1.75
N CYS A 182 -2.48 -2.58 2.14
CA CYS A 182 -2.68 -4.02 2.13
C CYS A 182 -4.08 -4.36 1.62
N ASP A 183 -4.20 -5.52 0.98
CA ASP A 183 -5.49 -6.10 0.68
C ASP A 183 -5.51 -7.61 0.89
N PHE A 184 -6.67 -8.16 1.25
CA PHE A 184 -6.83 -9.57 1.46
C PHE A 184 -6.93 -10.32 0.11
N VAL A 185 -6.13 -11.39 -0.01
CA VAL A 185 -6.24 -12.34 -1.13
C VAL A 185 -6.97 -13.62 -0.71
N SER A 186 -7.16 -13.80 0.57
CA SER A 186 -7.99 -14.85 1.18
C SER A 186 -8.25 -14.49 2.65
N ALA A 187 -9.06 -15.28 3.35
CA ALA A 187 -9.31 -15.09 4.78
C ALA A 187 -8.05 -15.16 5.66
N THR A 188 -6.95 -15.73 5.14
CA THR A 188 -5.70 -15.94 5.87
C THR A 188 -4.47 -15.45 5.11
N SER A 189 -4.61 -14.56 4.15
CA SER A 189 -3.45 -14.02 3.43
C SER A 189 -3.72 -12.61 2.93
N LEU A 190 -2.76 -11.70 3.14
CA LEU A 190 -2.76 -10.34 2.61
C LEU A 190 -1.59 -10.15 1.65
N LEU A 191 -1.77 -9.24 0.69
CA LEU A 191 -0.67 -8.64 -0.08
C LEU A 191 -0.54 -7.18 0.33
N CYS A 192 0.70 -6.74 0.55
CA CYS A 192 1.00 -5.39 1.00
C CYS A 192 2.10 -4.76 0.13
N SER A 193 1.98 -3.48 -0.17
CA SER A 193 3.08 -2.65 -0.65
C SER A 193 3.84 -2.06 0.54
N SER A 194 5.14 -1.91 0.40
CA SER A 194 5.99 -1.40 1.47
C SER A 194 7.09 -0.54 0.89
N ASP A 195 7.46 0.49 1.63
CA ASP A 195 8.60 1.35 1.34
C ASP A 195 9.72 1.06 2.35
N ASP A 196 10.83 0.50 1.87
CA ASP A 196 12.08 0.35 2.62
C ASP A 196 13.18 1.10 1.86
N PRO A 197 13.35 2.41 2.05
CA PRO A 197 14.24 3.24 1.25
C PRO A 197 15.67 2.73 1.16
N GLU A 198 16.11 2.01 2.19
CA GLU A 198 17.46 1.43 2.26
C GLU A 198 17.51 -0.01 1.72
N GLY A 199 16.35 -0.65 1.46
CA GLY A 199 16.28 -2.07 1.09
C GLY A 199 16.82 -3.00 2.17
N SER A 200 16.78 -2.57 3.43
CA SER A 200 17.50 -3.22 4.53
C SER A 200 16.83 -4.49 5.03
N LEU A 201 15.49 -4.58 4.89
CA LEU A 201 14.73 -5.71 5.42
C LEU A 201 14.58 -6.86 4.41
N PHE A 202 14.39 -6.53 3.13
CA PHE A 202 14.09 -7.52 2.09
C PHE A 202 15.04 -7.45 0.88
N GLY A 203 16.09 -6.62 0.93
CA GLY A 203 17.05 -6.46 -0.17
C GLY A 203 16.51 -5.65 -1.36
N THR A 204 15.33 -5.07 -1.25
CA THR A 204 14.70 -4.20 -2.25
C THR A 204 14.03 -3.00 -1.57
N THR A 205 13.93 -1.87 -2.28
CA THR A 205 13.40 -0.63 -1.70
C THR A 205 11.88 -0.55 -1.71
N LYS A 206 11.22 -1.26 -2.62
CA LYS A 206 9.76 -1.25 -2.79
C LYS A 206 9.26 -2.70 -2.94
N PRO A 207 9.32 -3.50 -1.85
CA PRO A 207 8.90 -4.89 -1.92
C PRO A 207 7.38 -5.03 -2.00
N LEU A 208 6.93 -6.02 -2.76
CA LEU A 208 5.62 -6.62 -2.60
C LEU A 208 5.73 -7.69 -1.51
N LEU A 209 4.98 -7.53 -0.44
CA LEU A 209 4.96 -8.46 0.69
C LEU A 209 3.68 -9.29 0.69
N GLN A 210 3.80 -10.56 1.05
CA GLN A 210 2.67 -11.41 1.42
C GLN A 210 2.75 -11.69 2.91
N VAL A 211 1.61 -11.62 3.60
CA VAL A 211 1.48 -11.94 5.02
C VAL A 211 0.49 -13.10 5.15
N ASP A 212 1.00 -14.29 5.44
CA ASP A 212 0.18 -15.49 5.63
C ASP A 212 -0.13 -15.68 7.12
N LEU A 213 -1.41 -15.68 7.45
CA LEU A 213 -1.93 -15.70 8.80
C LEU A 213 -2.15 -17.11 9.31
N SER A 214 -1.90 -17.34 10.60
CA SER A 214 -2.17 -18.62 11.27
C SER A 214 -3.66 -18.94 11.39
N ALA A 215 -4.54 -17.93 11.36
CA ALA A 215 -6.00 -18.02 11.34
C ALA A 215 -6.59 -16.73 10.75
N PRO A 216 -7.86 -16.69 10.35
CA PRO A 216 -8.53 -15.42 10.03
C PRO A 216 -8.45 -14.44 11.19
N VAL A 217 -8.38 -13.13 10.86
CA VAL A 217 -8.36 -12.06 11.87
C VAL A 217 -9.66 -12.04 12.69
N GLY A 218 -9.54 -11.63 13.95
CA GLY A 218 -10.64 -11.64 14.91
C GLY A 218 -10.33 -10.77 16.13
N ASP A 219 -10.95 -11.06 17.25
CA ASP A 219 -10.74 -10.39 18.54
C ASP A 219 -9.56 -10.99 19.34
N GLU A 220 -8.86 -11.98 18.79
CA GLU A 220 -7.66 -12.57 19.36
C GLU A 220 -6.46 -12.33 18.40
N ASP A 221 -5.26 -12.19 18.99
CA ASP A 221 -4.03 -12.05 18.21
C ASP A 221 -3.77 -13.29 17.35
N VAL A 222 -3.33 -13.05 16.12
CA VAL A 222 -2.87 -14.10 15.20
C VAL A 222 -1.41 -13.85 14.81
N THR A 223 -0.72 -14.87 14.33
CA THR A 223 0.63 -14.72 13.79
C THR A 223 0.59 -14.58 12.27
N GLY A 224 1.49 -13.76 11.71
CA GLY A 224 1.68 -13.57 10.29
C GLY A 224 3.09 -13.93 9.86
N THR A 225 3.21 -14.80 8.86
CA THR A 225 4.50 -15.11 8.21
C THR A 225 4.68 -14.19 7.01
N VAL A 226 5.74 -13.40 7.02
CA VAL A 226 6.02 -12.41 5.97
C VAL A 226 6.95 -13.00 4.91
N THR A 227 6.51 -12.99 3.67
CA THR A 227 7.28 -13.36 2.48
C THR A 227 7.39 -12.17 1.54
N SER A 228 8.61 -11.86 1.07
CA SER A 228 8.81 -10.87 0.01
C SER A 228 8.76 -11.54 -1.35
N HIS A 229 7.92 -11.02 -2.23
CA HIS A 229 7.90 -11.37 -3.65
C HIS A 229 8.89 -10.56 -4.50
N GLY A 230 9.71 -9.70 -3.85
CA GLY A 230 10.73 -8.88 -4.51
C GLY A 230 10.21 -7.50 -4.90
N GLN A 231 10.96 -6.84 -5.79
CA GLN A 231 10.77 -5.44 -6.16
C GLN A 231 9.54 -5.24 -7.03
N LEU A 232 8.68 -4.28 -6.66
CA LEU A 232 7.61 -3.78 -7.52
C LEU A 232 8.19 -3.09 -8.77
N PRO A 233 7.44 -3.01 -9.89
CA PRO A 233 7.93 -2.36 -11.11
C PRO A 233 8.15 -0.86 -10.89
N LEU A 234 9.38 -0.39 -11.19
CA LEU A 234 9.78 1.02 -11.11
C LEU A 234 10.21 1.49 -12.50
N GLU A 235 9.38 2.31 -13.14
CA GLU A 235 9.68 2.83 -14.47
C GLU A 235 9.39 4.32 -14.54
N SER A 236 10.42 5.13 -14.85
CA SER A 236 10.29 6.56 -15.07
C SER A 236 11.44 7.08 -15.94
N ALA A 237 11.20 8.17 -16.64
CA ALA A 237 12.25 8.95 -17.30
C ALA A 237 13.09 9.75 -16.29
N CYS A 238 12.59 9.99 -15.08
CA CYS A 238 13.32 10.67 -14.00
C CYS A 238 14.06 9.65 -13.11
N SER A 239 15.22 10.08 -12.63
CA SER A 239 15.95 9.40 -11.56
C SER A 239 15.52 9.97 -10.21
N GLY A 240 15.52 9.14 -9.18
CA GLY A 240 15.18 9.52 -7.82
C GLY A 240 14.45 8.40 -7.09
N GLU A 241 13.93 8.74 -5.92
CA GLU A 241 13.17 7.81 -5.10
C GLU A 241 11.74 7.73 -5.60
N PHE A 242 11.27 6.49 -5.80
CA PHE A 242 9.88 6.17 -6.06
C PHE A 242 9.14 6.02 -4.73
N GLU A 243 7.83 6.17 -4.75
CA GLU A 243 6.96 5.77 -3.64
C GLU A 243 5.99 4.70 -4.15
N THR A 244 5.79 3.65 -3.36
CA THR A 244 4.67 2.73 -3.56
C THR A 244 3.56 3.19 -2.64
N GLU A 245 2.36 3.02 -3.11
CA GLU A 245 1.14 3.40 -2.40
C GLU A 245 0.22 2.18 -2.29
N GLY A 246 -1.06 2.39 -2.20
CA GLY A 246 -2.04 1.35 -1.97
C GLY A 246 -2.09 0.21 -2.98
N VAL A 247 -2.73 -0.87 -2.54
CA VAL A 247 -2.93 -2.10 -3.30
C VAL A 247 -4.40 -2.52 -3.29
N ASP A 248 -4.83 -3.17 -4.37
CA ASP A 248 -6.16 -3.74 -4.51
C ASP A 248 -6.07 -5.10 -5.23
N TYR A 249 -6.61 -6.14 -4.64
CA TYR A 249 -6.64 -7.47 -5.21
C TYR A 249 -8.05 -7.84 -5.66
N ASP A 250 -8.19 -8.03 -6.96
CA ASP A 250 -9.45 -8.46 -7.56
C ASP A 250 -9.51 -10.00 -7.60
N GLU A 251 -10.28 -10.60 -6.68
CA GLU A 251 -10.44 -12.05 -6.58
C GLU A 251 -11.05 -12.68 -7.86
N ARG A 252 -11.79 -11.91 -8.67
CA ARG A 252 -12.51 -12.44 -9.82
C ARG A 252 -11.59 -12.83 -10.97
N ASP A 253 -10.48 -12.13 -11.13
CA ASP A 253 -9.51 -12.37 -12.20
C ASP A 253 -8.07 -12.59 -11.69
N GLY A 254 -7.86 -12.51 -10.37
CA GLY A 254 -6.56 -12.67 -9.73
C GLY A 254 -5.60 -11.54 -10.01
N THR A 255 -6.11 -10.35 -10.36
CA THR A 255 -5.28 -9.18 -10.64
C THR A 255 -5.00 -8.36 -9.39
N LEU A 256 -3.72 -8.17 -9.10
CA LEU A 256 -3.26 -7.20 -8.12
C LEU A 256 -2.99 -5.86 -8.80
N ARG A 257 -3.55 -4.78 -8.25
CA ARG A 257 -3.25 -3.41 -8.66
C ARG A 257 -2.41 -2.74 -7.60
N VAL A 258 -1.37 -2.02 -8.01
CA VAL A 258 -0.48 -1.29 -7.11
C VAL A 258 -0.20 0.09 -7.68
N VAL A 259 -0.38 1.12 -6.87
CA VAL A 259 -0.01 2.49 -7.24
C VAL A 259 1.48 2.68 -6.99
N VAL A 260 2.19 3.19 -7.99
CA VAL A 260 3.63 3.52 -7.90
C VAL A 260 3.84 4.93 -8.43
N LEU A 261 4.35 5.80 -7.56
CA LEU A 261 4.63 7.19 -7.86
C LEU A 261 6.06 7.35 -8.34
N SER A 262 6.20 8.08 -9.45
CA SER A 262 7.51 8.38 -10.03
C SER A 262 8.16 9.61 -9.39
N PRO A 263 9.51 9.67 -9.36
CA PRO A 263 10.22 10.73 -8.67
C PRO A 263 10.11 12.11 -9.37
N GLY A 264 10.16 13.17 -8.59
CA GLY A 264 10.30 14.54 -9.03
C GLY A 264 9.21 15.00 -10.01
N VAL A 265 9.59 15.64 -11.10
CA VAL A 265 8.62 16.14 -12.10
C VAL A 265 7.89 15.03 -12.86
N CYS A 266 8.46 13.82 -12.87
CA CYS A 266 7.83 12.65 -13.49
C CYS A 266 6.66 12.09 -12.66
N LEU A 267 6.43 12.58 -11.45
CA LEU A 267 5.22 12.30 -10.69
C LEU A 267 3.96 12.51 -11.54
N VAL A 268 3.94 13.57 -12.35
CA VAL A 268 2.80 13.93 -13.20
C VAL A 268 2.67 13.07 -14.45
N SER A 269 3.78 12.62 -15.03
CA SER A 269 3.79 11.94 -16.35
C SER A 269 3.91 10.44 -16.27
N ASP A 270 4.66 9.93 -15.28
CA ASP A 270 5.13 8.54 -15.27
C ASP A 270 4.57 7.70 -14.12
N SER A 271 3.86 8.32 -13.14
CA SER A 271 3.19 7.56 -12.08
C SER A 271 2.13 6.62 -12.65
N LYS A 272 2.07 5.41 -12.13
CA LYS A 272 1.28 4.31 -12.70
C LYS A 272 0.53 3.54 -11.63
N THR A 273 -0.66 3.06 -12.00
CA THR A 273 -1.28 1.91 -11.35
C THR A 273 -0.89 0.67 -12.16
N TRP A 274 -0.02 -0.14 -11.60
CA TRP A 274 0.41 -1.41 -12.19
C TRP A 274 -0.64 -2.48 -11.97
N ARG A 275 -0.79 -3.36 -12.97
CA ARG A 275 -1.56 -4.59 -12.86
C ARG A 275 -0.60 -5.76 -12.92
N LEU A 276 -0.66 -6.62 -11.90
CA LEU A 276 0.16 -7.82 -11.79
C LEU A 276 -0.74 -9.04 -11.68
N GLN A 277 -0.29 -10.16 -12.23
CA GLN A 277 -0.92 -11.47 -12.07
C GLN A 277 0.12 -12.51 -11.68
N ARG A 278 -0.31 -13.56 -11.01
CA ARG A 278 0.56 -14.71 -10.74
C ARG A 278 0.92 -15.41 -12.03
N GLY A 279 2.25 -15.60 -12.25
CA GLY A 279 2.80 -16.30 -13.40
C GLY A 279 2.76 -17.82 -13.24
#